data_d71495a3cebd7eedcf010c6fa692264b
#
_entry.id   d71495a3cebd7eedcf010c6fa692264b
#
_cell.length_a   1.000
_cell.length_b   1.000
_cell.length_c   1.000
_cell.angle_alpha   90.00
_cell.angle_beta   90.00
_cell.angle_gamma   90.00
#
_symmetry.space_group_name_H-M   'P 1'
#
loop_
_entity.id
_entity.type
_entity.pdbx_description
1 polymer ?
#
loop_
_entity_poly.entity_id
_entity_poly.type
_entity_poly.pdbx_seq_one_letter_code
_entity_poly.pdbx_strand_id
1 'polypeptide(L)'
;MKLGWIAVIGFVVMSLSVGAEASERTWRDVSGQYSVKAEFVSIEDEQVSLRKSDGNVIQIPIQKLSSVDRRWLARNKTKLPKSDADNELLVSKDWPRWRGVNADGISAETNLLDRWPEGGPPVAWSCRGMGRGHSSLAIHDGKIYTMGKKSGSVVLVCISLDDGALIWETSLGPGNDPNCTPTVDPESGLVFALTIEGKLVCLSCENGNEIWRKDYASDFQGEMMSMWGYSESPLVDGDRLICTPGSNRGVLAALDKKTGKVLWTTPMVGGKAGYASPVISLGGGVKQYVTMVGKGLIGVRASDGALLWNYPRIANKTANVPTPIIHGDLVFGSSGYGDGGSALLRLSKAGRNQVRFTEVYYKTNKQVQNHHGGMIRIGDHVYMGHGHNNGFPLCMHLPTGRVVWGPERGAGTGSAALTAADGHLYFRYENAEMALVEATPSGYQLKGRFKIKSRNGKSWAHPVILQGKLYLRDQDELHCYRIEQ
;
A
#
# COMPACT_ATOMS: atom_id res chain seq x y z
N MET A 1 52.05 -20.84 15.84
CA MET A 1 50.81 -21.03 16.59
C MET A 1 49.66 -20.87 15.59
N LYS A 2 49.01 -22.01 15.26
CA LYS A 2 47.86 -22.00 14.33
C LYS A 2 46.62 -21.59 15.15
N LEU A 3 46.07 -20.40 14.94
CA LEU A 3 44.76 -20.04 15.47
C LEU A 3 43.69 -20.65 14.56
N GLY A 4 43.05 -21.71 15.08
CA GLY A 4 41.97 -22.38 14.42
C GLY A 4 40.68 -21.55 14.43
N TRP A 5 39.95 -21.66 13.35
CA TRP A 5 38.57 -21.20 13.25
C TRP A 5 37.68 -22.16 14.04
N ILE A 6 37.00 -21.68 15.05
CA ILE A 6 36.06 -22.49 15.81
C ILE A 6 34.76 -22.55 14.99
N ALA A 7 34.46 -23.72 14.46
CA ALA A 7 33.15 -24.03 13.87
C ALA A 7 32.18 -24.41 14.98
N VAL A 8 31.19 -23.60 15.22
CA VAL A 8 30.04 -23.95 16.07
C VAL A 8 29.02 -24.65 15.17
N ILE A 9 28.82 -25.95 15.40
CA ILE A 9 27.80 -26.75 14.74
C ILE A 9 26.47 -26.51 15.47
N GLY A 10 25.61 -25.71 14.89
CA GLY A 10 24.23 -25.52 15.36
C GLY A 10 23.25 -26.29 14.47
N PHE A 11 22.31 -26.99 15.07
CA PHE A 11 21.30 -27.79 14.42
C PHE A 11 20.41 -26.96 13.47
N VAL A 12 20.31 -27.39 12.22
CA VAL A 12 19.51 -26.77 11.16
C VAL A 12 18.09 -27.32 11.19
N VAL A 13 17.13 -26.44 11.39
CA VAL A 13 15.74 -26.67 10.97
C VAL A 13 15.64 -26.20 9.51
N MET A 14 15.45 -27.14 8.59
CA MET A 14 15.24 -26.84 7.17
C MET A 14 13.89 -26.17 6.95
N SER A 15 13.92 -24.91 6.56
CA SER A 15 12.84 -24.28 5.80
C SER A 15 13.39 -23.86 4.45
N LEU A 16 12.96 -24.51 3.39
CA LEU A 16 13.27 -24.18 2.00
C LEU A 16 12.56 -22.88 1.60
N SER A 17 13.28 -21.75 1.60
CA SER A 17 12.88 -20.56 0.89
C SER A 17 13.84 -20.33 -0.28
N VAL A 18 13.34 -20.48 -1.49
CA VAL A 18 14.06 -20.10 -2.72
C VAL A 18 14.00 -18.58 -2.82
N GLY A 19 15.06 -17.90 -2.39
CA GLY A 19 15.26 -16.45 -2.53
C GLY A 19 16.04 -16.12 -3.80
N ALA A 20 15.87 -14.92 -4.30
CA ALA A 20 16.58 -14.35 -5.45
C ALA A 20 18.09 -14.57 -5.37
N GLU A 21 18.74 -14.89 -6.51
CA GLU A 21 20.20 -15.08 -6.62
C GLU A 21 20.96 -13.87 -6.06
N ALA A 22 21.35 -13.93 -4.80
CA ALA A 22 22.40 -13.10 -4.27
C ALA A 22 23.71 -13.64 -4.87
N SER A 23 24.37 -12.86 -5.71
CA SER A 23 25.58 -13.29 -6.41
C SER A 23 26.70 -13.57 -5.42
N GLU A 24 27.28 -14.78 -5.47
CA GLU A 24 28.51 -15.10 -4.76
C GLU A 24 29.58 -14.06 -5.02
N ARG A 25 30.23 -13.57 -3.97
CA ARG A 25 31.37 -12.67 -4.06
C ARG A 25 32.52 -13.15 -3.20
N THR A 26 33.71 -12.67 -3.47
CA THR A 26 34.89 -12.95 -2.65
C THR A 26 34.98 -11.94 -1.50
N TRP A 27 34.88 -12.43 -0.29
CA TRP A 27 35.06 -11.68 0.96
C TRP A 27 36.50 -11.83 1.44
N ARG A 28 37.13 -10.76 1.90
CA ARG A 28 38.50 -10.75 2.39
C ARG A 28 38.56 -10.26 3.83
N ASP A 29 39.55 -10.78 4.56
CA ASP A 29 39.84 -10.28 5.89
C ASP A 29 40.61 -8.94 5.83
N VAL A 30 40.81 -8.32 6.99
CA VAL A 30 41.53 -7.03 7.11
C VAL A 30 42.98 -7.11 6.63
N SER A 31 43.61 -8.28 6.70
CA SER A 31 44.99 -8.49 6.26
C SER A 31 45.13 -8.76 4.75
N GLY A 32 44.03 -9.12 4.09
CA GLY A 32 43.97 -9.58 2.70
C GLY A 32 44.58 -10.96 2.46
N GLN A 33 45.05 -11.64 3.51
CA GLN A 33 45.65 -12.97 3.40
C GLN A 33 44.63 -14.10 3.35
N TYR A 34 43.44 -13.87 3.89
CA TYR A 34 42.37 -14.84 3.89
C TYR A 34 41.19 -14.32 3.07
N SER A 35 40.62 -15.22 2.28
CA SER A 35 39.41 -14.90 1.51
C SER A 35 38.47 -16.10 1.45
N VAL A 36 37.18 -15.82 1.34
CA VAL A 36 36.14 -16.82 1.15
C VAL A 36 35.18 -16.34 0.04
N LYS A 37 34.85 -17.24 -0.86
CA LYS A 37 33.79 -17.04 -1.84
C LYS A 37 32.50 -17.49 -1.26
N ALA A 38 31.56 -16.58 -1.07
CA ALA A 38 30.31 -16.84 -0.38
C ALA A 38 29.24 -15.81 -0.74
N GLU A 39 27.99 -16.20 -0.59
CA GLU A 39 26.82 -15.37 -0.68
C GLU A 39 26.59 -14.66 0.66
N PHE A 40 26.21 -13.39 0.62
CA PHE A 40 25.80 -12.66 1.82
C PHE A 40 24.41 -13.14 2.28
N VAL A 41 24.27 -13.39 3.59
CA VAL A 41 22.99 -13.84 4.19
C VAL A 41 22.38 -12.77 5.08
N SER A 42 23.08 -12.36 6.15
CA SER A 42 22.58 -11.37 7.13
C SER A 42 23.71 -10.63 7.84
N ILE A 43 23.33 -9.58 8.57
CA ILE A 43 24.15 -8.93 9.59
C ILE A 43 23.35 -8.93 10.89
N GLU A 44 23.92 -9.51 11.94
CA GLU A 44 23.37 -9.53 13.29
C GLU A 44 24.51 -9.34 14.29
N ASP A 45 24.28 -8.59 15.36
CA ASP A 45 25.23 -8.37 16.47
C ASP A 45 26.67 -8.09 16.02
N GLU A 46 26.86 -7.19 15.03
CA GLU A 46 28.15 -6.86 14.43
C GLU A 46 28.84 -8.04 13.72
N GLN A 47 28.12 -9.12 13.44
CA GLN A 47 28.60 -10.25 12.65
C GLN A 47 27.92 -10.31 11.28
N VAL A 48 28.68 -10.66 10.25
CA VAL A 48 28.13 -10.98 8.93
C VAL A 48 28.03 -12.48 8.76
N SER A 49 26.84 -12.96 8.37
CA SER A 49 26.61 -14.35 8.00
C SER A 49 26.80 -14.52 6.50
N LEU A 50 27.65 -15.46 6.10
CA LEU A 50 28.01 -15.74 4.71
C LEU A 50 27.75 -17.21 4.39
N ARG A 51 27.02 -17.52 3.31
CA ARG A 51 26.75 -18.89 2.84
C ARG A 51 27.76 -19.26 1.76
N LYS A 52 28.52 -20.32 2.00
CA LYS A 52 29.44 -20.88 1.02
C LYS A 52 28.68 -21.74 -0.01
N SER A 53 29.35 -22.04 -1.13
CA SER A 53 28.80 -22.90 -2.20
C SER A 53 28.46 -24.33 -1.74
N ASP A 54 29.06 -24.80 -0.62
CA ASP A 54 28.74 -26.07 0.02
C ASP A 54 27.48 -26.02 0.91
N GLY A 55 26.80 -24.87 0.97
CA GLY A 55 25.61 -24.64 1.81
C GLY A 55 25.90 -24.25 3.26
N ASN A 56 27.15 -24.35 3.71
CA ASN A 56 27.53 -23.99 5.07
C ASN A 56 27.51 -22.48 5.30
N VAL A 57 26.90 -22.05 6.39
CA VAL A 57 26.90 -20.64 6.80
C VAL A 57 28.01 -20.41 7.81
N ILE A 58 28.85 -19.39 7.54
CA ILE A 58 29.89 -18.93 8.46
C ILE A 58 29.56 -17.53 8.97
N GLN A 59 29.89 -17.23 10.21
CA GLN A 59 29.76 -15.91 10.80
C GLN A 59 31.15 -15.27 10.99
N ILE A 60 31.26 -14.02 10.56
CA ILE A 60 32.52 -13.26 10.63
C ILE A 60 32.23 -11.90 11.26
N PRO A 61 32.94 -11.49 12.33
CA PRO A 61 32.83 -10.14 12.86
C PRO A 61 33.13 -9.10 11.77
N ILE A 62 32.26 -8.10 11.61
CA ILE A 62 32.40 -7.07 10.57
C ILE A 62 33.76 -6.38 10.65
N GLN A 63 34.32 -6.20 11.86
CA GLN A 63 35.60 -5.59 12.11
C GLN A 63 36.75 -6.38 11.50
N LYS A 64 36.62 -7.70 11.29
CA LYS A 64 37.61 -8.57 10.67
C LYS A 64 37.56 -8.57 9.14
N LEU A 65 36.57 -7.96 8.53
CA LEU A 65 36.46 -7.82 7.08
C LEU A 65 37.36 -6.65 6.55
N SER A 66 37.77 -6.79 5.32
CA SER A 66 38.51 -5.73 4.60
C SER A 66 37.71 -4.41 4.55
N SER A 67 38.39 -3.29 4.42
CA SER A 67 37.74 -1.98 4.27
C SER A 67 36.87 -1.91 3.02
N VAL A 68 37.15 -2.69 1.99
CA VAL A 68 36.32 -2.79 0.77
C VAL A 68 35.04 -3.53 1.06
N ASP A 69 35.11 -4.63 1.82
CA ASP A 69 33.92 -5.44 2.15
C ASP A 69 33.03 -4.73 3.17
N ARG A 70 33.62 -4.03 4.14
CA ARG A 70 32.84 -3.17 5.07
C ARG A 70 32.10 -2.03 4.35
N ARG A 71 32.74 -1.40 3.34
CA ARG A 71 32.06 -0.39 2.51
C ARG A 71 30.98 -0.99 1.64
N TRP A 72 31.18 -2.20 1.14
CA TRP A 72 30.14 -2.92 0.40
C TRP A 72 28.93 -3.21 1.29
N LEU A 73 29.15 -3.72 2.52
CA LEU A 73 28.07 -3.95 3.50
C LEU A 73 27.31 -2.66 3.81
N ALA A 74 28.02 -1.55 4.05
CA ALA A 74 27.38 -0.25 4.33
C ALA A 74 26.50 0.24 3.16
N ARG A 75 26.94 0.02 1.91
CA ARG A 75 26.19 0.43 0.70
C ARG A 75 25.02 -0.51 0.36
N ASN A 76 25.06 -1.75 0.79
CA ASN A 76 24.08 -2.77 0.44
C ASN A 76 23.18 -3.14 1.63
N LYS A 77 23.42 -2.57 2.82
CA LYS A 77 22.59 -2.77 4.01
C LYS A 77 21.11 -2.43 3.76
N THR A 78 20.83 -1.53 2.82
CA THR A 78 19.49 -1.10 2.42
C THR A 78 18.91 -1.85 1.20
N LYS A 79 19.68 -2.72 0.54
CA LYS A 79 19.27 -3.40 -0.71
C LYS A 79 18.82 -4.84 -0.53
N LEU A 80 18.87 -5.37 0.68
CA LEU A 80 18.56 -6.78 0.93
C LEU A 80 17.11 -6.96 1.36
N PRO A 81 16.42 -7.99 0.86
CA PRO A 81 15.11 -8.34 1.39
C PRO A 81 15.30 -8.75 2.86
N LYS A 82 14.68 -8.01 3.77
CA LYS A 82 14.56 -8.42 5.16
C LYS A 82 13.73 -9.71 5.19
N SER A 83 14.16 -10.72 5.96
CA SER A 83 13.32 -11.88 6.24
C SER A 83 12.07 -11.43 7.00
N ASP A 84 10.96 -12.13 6.82
CA ASP A 84 9.67 -11.81 7.48
C ASP A 84 9.74 -11.86 9.03
N ALA A 85 10.85 -12.30 9.61
CA ALA A 85 11.08 -12.38 11.06
C ALA A 85 11.71 -11.11 11.66
N ASP A 86 12.37 -10.24 10.85
CA ASP A 86 13.08 -9.06 11.33
C ASP A 86 12.35 -7.75 10.98
N ASN A 87 11.05 -7.81 10.81
CA ASN A 87 10.24 -6.61 10.78
C ASN A 87 10.06 -6.08 12.22
N GLU A 88 11.14 -5.65 12.90
CA GLU A 88 11.02 -4.52 13.80
C GLU A 88 10.44 -3.40 12.95
N LEU A 89 9.14 -3.26 13.06
CA LEU A 89 8.36 -2.18 12.48
C LEU A 89 9.02 -0.89 12.95
N LEU A 90 9.91 -0.33 12.13
CA LEU A 90 10.32 1.06 12.30
C LEU A 90 9.00 1.81 12.32
N VAL A 91 8.60 2.28 13.50
CA VAL A 91 7.42 3.13 13.64
C VAL A 91 7.67 4.29 12.69
N SER A 92 7.04 4.21 11.53
CA SER A 92 7.20 5.26 10.53
C SER A 92 6.54 6.50 11.08
N LYS A 93 7.29 7.62 11.13
CA LYS A 93 6.72 8.91 11.49
C LYS A 93 5.85 9.50 10.38
N ASP A 94 5.65 8.73 9.29
CA ASP A 94 5.00 9.15 8.07
C ASP A 94 3.91 8.17 7.61
N TRP A 95 2.92 8.71 6.91
CA TRP A 95 1.89 8.00 6.15
C TRP A 95 1.82 8.60 4.73
N PRO A 96 2.87 8.42 3.90
CA PRO A 96 3.12 9.30 2.76
C PRO A 96 2.17 9.10 1.57
N ARG A 97 1.29 8.10 1.61
CA ARG A 97 0.42 7.74 0.49
C ARG A 97 -0.80 6.94 0.92
N TRP A 98 -1.66 6.66 -0.04
CA TRP A 98 -2.80 5.75 0.09
C TRP A 98 -2.41 4.46 0.79
N ARG A 99 -3.09 4.17 1.91
CA ARG A 99 -2.90 3.00 2.76
C ARG A 99 -1.50 2.88 3.40
N GLY A 100 -0.79 3.99 3.58
CA GLY A 100 0.46 4.06 4.33
C GLY A 100 1.70 3.63 3.56
N VAL A 101 2.80 3.48 4.28
CA VAL A 101 4.15 3.23 3.72
C VAL A 101 4.16 2.01 2.79
N ASN A 102 3.53 0.91 3.22
CA ASN A 102 3.48 -0.36 2.48
C ASN A 102 2.26 -0.49 1.55
N ALA A 103 1.37 0.50 1.49
CA ALA A 103 0.10 0.45 0.78
C ALA A 103 -0.82 -0.71 1.21
N ASP A 104 -0.69 -1.19 2.44
CA ASP A 104 -1.42 -2.33 3.02
C ASP A 104 -2.52 -1.93 4.02
N GLY A 105 -2.56 -0.64 4.42
CA GLY A 105 -3.51 -0.10 5.37
C GLY A 105 -3.20 -0.46 6.82
N ILE A 106 -1.95 -0.82 7.13
CA ILE A 106 -1.51 -1.21 8.46
C ILE A 106 -0.56 -0.14 9.00
N SER A 107 -0.87 0.39 10.16
CA SER A 107 0.04 1.24 10.94
C SER A 107 0.91 0.38 11.86
N ALA A 108 2.17 0.76 11.99
CA ALA A 108 3.12 0.13 12.90
C ALA A 108 3.02 0.65 14.35
N GLU A 109 2.07 1.51 14.64
CA GLU A 109 1.84 2.07 15.97
C GLU A 109 1.46 0.97 16.98
N THR A 110 1.94 1.13 18.20
CA THR A 110 1.68 0.26 19.35
C THR A 110 1.30 1.10 20.58
N ASN A 111 0.88 0.47 21.67
CA ASN A 111 0.39 1.14 22.88
C ASN A 111 -0.84 2.02 22.59
N LEU A 112 -1.73 1.52 21.75
CA LEU A 112 -2.99 2.16 21.44
C LEU A 112 -4.10 1.62 22.34
N LEU A 113 -5.19 2.39 22.47
CA LEU A 113 -6.36 1.97 23.22
C LEU A 113 -6.91 0.64 22.68
N ASP A 114 -6.94 -0.37 23.52
CA ASP A 114 -7.52 -1.70 23.22
C ASP A 114 -9.06 -1.70 23.29
N ARG A 115 -9.63 -0.66 23.88
CA ARG A 115 -11.07 -0.39 23.98
C ARG A 115 -11.34 1.12 23.95
N TRP A 116 -12.34 1.53 23.20
CA TRP A 116 -12.76 2.92 23.25
C TRP A 116 -13.74 3.18 24.39
N PRO A 117 -13.63 4.35 25.05
CA PRO A 117 -14.62 4.80 26.02
C PRO A 117 -15.98 5.05 25.36
N GLU A 118 -17.02 5.17 26.15
CA GLU A 118 -18.33 5.62 25.69
C GLU A 118 -18.21 7.00 25.04
N GLY A 119 -18.77 7.15 23.83
CA GLY A 119 -18.65 8.38 23.04
C GLY A 119 -17.39 8.47 22.17
N GLY A 120 -16.47 7.51 22.27
CA GLY A 120 -15.23 7.44 21.46
C GLY A 120 -14.01 8.05 22.14
N PRO A 121 -12.84 7.98 21.48
CA PRO A 121 -11.60 8.55 22.00
C PRO A 121 -11.66 10.08 22.07
N PRO A 122 -10.86 10.72 22.96
CA PRO A 122 -10.84 12.17 23.09
C PRO A 122 -10.38 12.86 21.79
N VAL A 123 -11.05 13.93 21.44
CA VAL A 123 -10.63 14.79 20.32
C VAL A 123 -9.38 15.59 20.75
N ALA A 124 -8.31 15.47 19.97
CA ALA A 124 -7.12 16.32 20.14
C ALA A 124 -7.34 17.69 19.52
N TRP A 125 -7.79 17.71 18.26
CA TRP A 125 -8.15 18.91 17.52
C TRP A 125 -9.09 18.56 16.36
N SER A 126 -9.74 19.57 15.81
CA SER A 126 -10.52 19.49 14.58
C SER A 126 -10.36 20.76 13.78
N CYS A 127 -10.30 20.64 12.47
CA CYS A 127 -10.23 21.78 11.57
C CYS A 127 -11.19 21.63 10.39
N ARG A 128 -11.39 22.73 9.67
CA ARG A 128 -12.21 22.85 8.46
C ARG A 128 -11.44 23.51 7.35
N GLY A 129 -12.02 23.50 6.16
CA GLY A 129 -11.44 24.14 5.01
C GLY A 129 -10.64 23.18 4.14
N MET A 130 -10.87 21.86 4.27
CA MET A 130 -10.29 20.87 3.34
C MET A 130 -10.97 20.89 1.98
N GLY A 131 -12.17 21.48 1.88
CA GLY A 131 -13.07 21.34 0.74
C GLY A 131 -13.78 19.97 0.74
N ARG A 132 -14.87 19.88 -0.02
CA ARG A 132 -15.62 18.62 -0.14
C ARG A 132 -14.85 17.58 -0.91
N GLY A 133 -15.00 16.30 -0.54
CA GLY A 133 -14.41 15.16 -1.25
C GLY A 133 -14.17 13.95 -0.36
N HIS A 134 -13.63 12.90 -0.99
CA HIS A 134 -13.40 11.60 -0.37
C HIS A 134 -11.91 11.23 -0.27
N SER A 135 -11.02 12.16 -0.62
CA SER A 135 -9.58 12.00 -0.46
C SER A 135 -9.25 11.66 0.99
N SER A 136 -8.45 10.64 1.23
CA SER A 136 -7.84 10.39 2.54
C SER A 136 -6.62 11.31 2.72
N LEU A 137 -5.73 10.96 3.62
CA LEU A 137 -4.59 11.79 4.00
C LEU A 137 -3.29 11.14 3.57
N ALA A 138 -2.35 11.95 3.10
CA ALA A 138 -0.93 11.63 3.10
C ALA A 138 -0.25 12.51 4.16
N ILE A 139 0.65 11.94 4.95
CA ILE A 139 1.33 12.63 6.05
C ILE A 139 2.84 12.44 5.91
N HIS A 140 3.58 13.53 5.93
CA HIS A 140 5.04 13.54 5.89
C HIS A 140 5.59 14.82 6.53
N ASP A 141 6.67 14.67 7.30
CA ASP A 141 7.42 15.78 7.91
C ASP A 141 6.52 16.80 8.64
N GLY A 142 5.63 16.28 9.52
CA GLY A 142 4.73 17.12 10.31
C GLY A 142 3.63 17.84 9.52
N LYS A 143 3.38 17.42 8.27
CA LYS A 143 2.39 18.01 7.37
C LYS A 143 1.41 16.96 6.87
N ILE A 144 0.14 17.36 6.74
CA ILE A 144 -0.94 16.56 6.16
C ILE A 144 -1.29 17.15 4.80
N TYR A 145 -1.37 16.28 3.79
CA TYR A 145 -1.78 16.60 2.42
C TYR A 145 -3.10 15.91 2.10
N THR A 146 -4.06 16.65 1.59
CA THR A 146 -5.36 16.11 1.17
C THR A 146 -5.98 16.96 0.08
N MET A 147 -6.96 16.44 -0.65
CA MET A 147 -7.60 17.14 -1.76
C MET A 147 -9.06 17.41 -1.46
N GLY A 148 -9.57 18.55 -1.90
CA GLY A 148 -10.98 18.88 -1.79
C GLY A 148 -11.47 19.80 -2.89
N LYS A 149 -12.79 19.98 -2.97
CA LYS A 149 -13.44 20.94 -3.87
C LYS A 149 -13.85 22.19 -3.11
N LYS A 150 -13.38 23.34 -3.54
CA LYS A 150 -13.73 24.67 -3.03
C LYS A 150 -14.13 25.57 -4.19
N SER A 151 -15.26 26.26 -4.10
CA SER A 151 -15.68 27.27 -5.07
C SER A 151 -15.55 26.84 -6.54
N GLY A 152 -15.87 25.58 -6.84
CA GLY A 152 -15.81 25.01 -8.20
C GLY A 152 -14.45 24.48 -8.65
N SER A 153 -13.39 24.69 -7.88
CA SER A 153 -12.04 24.18 -8.16
C SER A 153 -11.65 23.04 -7.23
N VAL A 154 -10.88 22.09 -7.73
CA VAL A 154 -10.17 21.10 -6.91
C VAL A 154 -8.92 21.76 -6.34
N VAL A 155 -8.70 21.59 -5.06
CA VAL A 155 -7.52 22.10 -4.37
C VAL A 155 -6.73 20.97 -3.72
N LEU A 156 -5.40 21.09 -3.71
CA LEU A 156 -4.53 20.36 -2.81
C LEU A 156 -4.25 21.24 -1.60
N VAL A 157 -4.49 20.73 -0.41
CA VAL A 157 -4.35 21.44 0.86
C VAL A 157 -3.25 20.79 1.67
N CYS A 158 -2.34 21.61 2.19
CA CYS A 158 -1.32 21.23 3.16
C CYS A 158 -1.60 21.91 4.49
N ILE A 159 -1.73 21.13 5.55
CA ILE A 159 -1.98 21.60 6.90
C ILE A 159 -0.97 21.03 7.89
N SER A 160 -0.82 21.67 9.04
CA SER A 160 0.01 21.20 10.14
C SER A 160 -0.57 19.93 10.76
N LEU A 161 0.30 18.95 11.04
CA LEU A 161 -0.06 17.71 11.74
C LEU A 161 -0.41 17.97 13.22
N ASP A 162 0.14 19.04 13.82
CA ASP A 162 0.02 19.30 15.25
C ASP A 162 -1.36 19.85 15.63
N ASP A 163 -1.89 20.77 14.81
CA ASP A 163 -3.10 21.54 15.13
C ASP A 163 -4.08 21.72 13.97
N GLY A 164 -3.76 21.23 12.77
CA GLY A 164 -4.59 21.37 11.58
C GLY A 164 -4.58 22.78 10.95
N ALA A 165 -3.65 23.64 11.33
CA ALA A 165 -3.51 24.98 10.73
C ALA A 165 -3.12 24.88 9.25
N LEU A 166 -3.72 25.75 8.42
CA LEU A 166 -3.39 25.82 6.99
C LEU A 166 -1.96 26.32 6.80
N ILE A 167 -1.16 25.55 6.06
CA ILE A 167 0.20 25.94 5.66
C ILE A 167 0.17 26.54 4.26
N TRP A 168 -0.38 25.81 3.29
CA TRP A 168 -0.62 26.29 1.92
C TRP A 168 -1.76 25.54 1.25
N GLU A 169 -2.28 26.14 0.19
CA GLU A 169 -3.32 25.57 -0.66
C GLU A 169 -3.03 25.93 -2.11
N THR A 170 -3.17 24.95 -3.01
CA THR A 170 -2.96 25.18 -4.44
C THR A 170 -4.16 24.68 -5.23
N SER A 171 -4.69 25.53 -6.11
CA SER A 171 -5.75 25.13 -7.04
C SER A 171 -5.19 24.25 -8.16
N LEU A 172 -5.81 23.08 -8.34
CA LEU A 172 -5.49 22.14 -9.43
C LEU A 172 -6.34 22.41 -10.69
N GLY A 173 -7.27 23.34 -10.61
CA GLY A 173 -8.19 23.73 -11.67
C GLY A 173 -9.64 23.35 -11.39
N PRO A 174 -10.56 23.70 -12.32
CA PRO A 174 -11.98 23.38 -12.17
C PRO A 174 -12.19 21.87 -12.14
N GLY A 175 -13.15 21.41 -11.31
CA GLY A 175 -13.43 19.99 -11.16
C GLY A 175 -14.48 19.68 -10.11
N ASN A 176 -14.65 18.39 -9.85
CA ASN A 176 -15.61 17.85 -8.90
C ASN A 176 -14.94 17.29 -7.64
N ASP A 177 -15.74 16.77 -6.70
CA ASP A 177 -15.29 16.27 -5.40
C ASP A 177 -14.23 15.15 -5.60
N PRO A 178 -12.96 15.32 -5.19
CA PRO A 178 -11.88 14.36 -5.47
C PRO A 178 -12.01 13.08 -4.66
N ASN A 179 -11.65 11.96 -5.29
CA ASN A 179 -11.60 10.63 -4.67
C ASN A 179 -10.17 10.22 -4.29
N CYS A 180 -9.17 10.64 -5.07
CA CYS A 180 -7.78 10.23 -4.91
C CYS A 180 -7.18 10.75 -3.60
N THR A 181 -6.28 9.98 -3.02
CA THR A 181 -5.39 10.45 -1.94
C THR A 181 -4.07 10.89 -2.57
N PRO A 182 -3.52 12.06 -2.21
CA PRO A 182 -2.21 12.47 -2.68
C PRO A 182 -1.13 11.47 -2.29
N THR A 183 -0.06 11.41 -3.08
CA THR A 183 1.14 10.64 -2.76
C THR A 183 2.30 11.61 -2.57
N VAL A 184 2.91 11.57 -1.40
CA VAL A 184 4.15 12.30 -1.10
C VAL A 184 5.33 11.40 -1.40
N ASP A 185 6.36 11.95 -2.00
CA ASP A 185 7.68 11.34 -2.12
C ASP A 185 8.65 12.00 -1.13
N PRO A 186 8.92 11.38 0.02
CA PRO A 186 9.79 11.95 1.05
C PRO A 186 11.21 12.25 0.57
N GLU A 187 11.71 11.45 -0.39
CA GLU A 187 13.08 11.59 -0.89
C GLU A 187 13.29 12.85 -1.73
N SER A 188 12.29 13.22 -2.55
CA SER A 188 12.42 14.38 -3.45
C SER A 188 11.65 15.62 -3.00
N GLY A 189 10.85 15.52 -1.91
CA GLY A 189 9.99 16.61 -1.45
C GLY A 189 8.88 16.97 -2.44
N LEU A 190 8.40 15.99 -3.20
CA LEU A 190 7.33 16.14 -4.18
C LEU A 190 6.02 15.54 -3.67
N VAL A 191 4.90 16.16 -4.04
CA VAL A 191 3.57 15.63 -3.82
C VAL A 191 2.83 15.51 -5.16
N PHE A 192 2.20 14.34 -5.38
CA PHE A 192 1.45 14.03 -6.59
C PHE A 192 -0.03 13.95 -6.27
N ALA A 193 -0.83 14.66 -7.03
CA ALA A 193 -2.28 14.75 -6.88
C ALA A 193 -2.97 14.46 -8.22
N LEU A 194 -4.03 13.64 -8.19
CA LEU A 194 -4.81 13.30 -9.36
C LEU A 194 -6.27 13.71 -9.14
N THR A 195 -6.82 14.58 -10.01
CA THR A 195 -8.24 14.92 -9.95
C THR A 195 -9.12 13.86 -10.60
N ILE A 196 -10.41 13.84 -10.30
CA ILE A 196 -11.32 12.88 -10.92
C ILE A 196 -11.48 13.08 -12.43
N GLU A 197 -11.13 14.27 -12.95
CA GLU A 197 -11.08 14.60 -14.37
C GLU A 197 -9.81 14.08 -15.06
N GLY A 198 -8.86 13.49 -14.30
CA GLY A 198 -7.61 12.95 -14.85
C GLY A 198 -6.48 13.97 -14.98
N LYS A 199 -6.51 15.07 -14.22
CA LYS A 199 -5.39 16.00 -14.13
C LYS A 199 -4.41 15.48 -13.06
N LEU A 200 -3.27 14.95 -13.47
CA LEU A 200 -2.17 14.53 -12.60
C LEU A 200 -1.19 15.69 -12.46
N VAL A 201 -1.00 16.15 -11.24
CA VAL A 201 -0.18 17.34 -10.95
C VAL A 201 0.90 16.97 -9.93
N CYS A 202 2.13 17.40 -10.20
CA CYS A 202 3.26 17.34 -9.29
C CYS A 202 3.52 18.73 -8.71
N LEU A 203 3.60 18.82 -7.38
CA LEU A 203 3.86 20.06 -6.66
C LEU A 203 5.01 19.86 -5.67
N SER A 204 5.62 20.98 -5.25
CA SER A 204 6.57 21.00 -4.15
C SER A 204 5.84 20.83 -2.81
N CYS A 205 6.33 19.93 -1.96
CA CYS A 205 5.83 19.76 -0.58
C CYS A 205 6.08 21.00 0.28
N GLU A 206 7.10 21.80 -0.03
CA GLU A 206 7.51 22.96 0.74
C GLU A 206 6.47 24.10 0.67
N ASN A 207 6.03 24.43 -0.56
CA ASN A 207 5.26 25.64 -0.80
C ASN A 207 4.05 25.46 -1.73
N GLY A 208 3.78 24.24 -2.22
CA GLY A 208 2.65 23.93 -3.10
C GLY A 208 2.79 24.44 -4.54
N ASN A 209 3.98 24.90 -4.95
CA ASN A 209 4.20 25.35 -6.32
C ASN A 209 4.13 24.17 -7.29
N GLU A 210 3.40 24.34 -8.40
CA GLU A 210 3.32 23.34 -9.46
C GLU A 210 4.66 23.20 -10.19
N ILE A 211 5.13 21.96 -10.37
CA ILE A 211 6.37 21.64 -11.07
C ILE A 211 6.05 21.13 -12.47
N TRP A 212 5.10 20.21 -12.59
CA TRP A 212 4.61 19.71 -13.86
C TRP A 212 3.18 19.19 -13.76
N ARG A 213 2.52 19.08 -14.91
CA ARG A 213 1.16 18.57 -15.03
C ARG A 213 1.03 17.63 -16.23
N LYS A 214 0.14 16.64 -16.09
CA LYS A 214 -0.35 15.78 -17.15
C LYS A 214 -1.87 15.76 -17.16
N ASP A 215 -2.42 15.57 -18.35
CA ASP A 215 -3.85 15.36 -18.54
C ASP A 215 -4.05 13.98 -19.16
N TYR A 216 -4.72 13.08 -18.46
CA TYR A 216 -4.90 11.72 -18.93
C TYR A 216 -5.65 11.63 -20.26
N ALA A 217 -6.62 12.51 -20.50
CA ALA A 217 -7.39 12.53 -21.73
C ALA A 217 -6.51 12.94 -22.92
N SER A 218 -5.79 14.06 -22.83
CA SER A 218 -5.00 14.59 -23.95
C SER A 218 -3.64 13.90 -24.10
N ASP A 219 -2.94 13.62 -22.99
CA ASP A 219 -1.58 13.05 -23.03
C ASP A 219 -1.57 11.53 -23.32
N PHE A 220 -2.63 10.80 -22.87
CA PHE A 220 -2.67 9.34 -22.96
C PHE A 220 -3.90 8.79 -23.70
N GLN A 221 -4.85 9.63 -24.11
CA GLN A 221 -6.18 9.20 -24.58
C GLN A 221 -6.90 8.35 -23.53
N GLY A 222 -6.75 8.76 -22.25
CA GLY A 222 -7.21 8.04 -21.08
C GLY A 222 -8.73 7.98 -20.97
N GLU A 223 -9.23 6.82 -20.56
CA GLU A 223 -10.65 6.57 -20.34
C GLU A 223 -10.89 5.80 -19.04
N MET A 224 -11.89 6.24 -18.30
CA MET A 224 -12.43 5.47 -17.16
C MET A 224 -13.39 4.37 -17.63
N MET A 225 -13.43 3.27 -16.88
CA MET A 225 -14.40 2.19 -17.13
C MET A 225 -15.84 2.62 -16.87
N SER A 226 -16.06 3.69 -16.10
CA SER A 226 -17.37 4.15 -15.66
C SER A 226 -17.32 5.63 -15.25
N MET A 227 -18.43 6.17 -14.71
CA MET A 227 -18.72 7.61 -14.62
C MET A 227 -18.21 8.34 -13.36
N TRP A 228 -17.59 7.64 -12.39
CA TRP A 228 -17.19 8.28 -11.12
C TRP A 228 -15.82 8.96 -11.15
N GLY A 229 -15.19 9.06 -12.32
CA GLY A 229 -13.90 9.71 -12.50
C GLY A 229 -12.73 8.91 -11.91
N TYR A 230 -11.51 9.43 -12.07
CA TYR A 230 -10.30 8.79 -11.59
C TYR A 230 -10.25 8.79 -10.06
N SER A 231 -9.82 7.67 -9.46
CA SER A 231 -9.81 7.47 -8.02
C SER A 231 -8.53 6.82 -7.50
N GLU A 232 -7.63 6.39 -8.39
CA GLU A 232 -6.35 5.84 -7.98
C GLU A 232 -5.49 6.89 -7.25
N SER A 233 -4.66 6.43 -6.33
CA SER A 233 -3.55 7.21 -5.80
C SER A 233 -2.28 6.78 -6.54
N PRO A 234 -1.52 7.70 -7.16
CA PRO A 234 -0.33 7.35 -7.92
C PRO A 234 0.72 6.69 -7.03
N LEU A 235 1.52 5.77 -7.59
CA LEU A 235 2.54 5.03 -6.86
C LEU A 235 3.94 5.57 -7.21
N VAL A 236 4.69 6.01 -6.21
CA VAL A 236 6.13 6.29 -6.35
C VAL A 236 6.93 5.00 -6.19
N ASP A 237 7.84 4.72 -7.13
CA ASP A 237 8.76 3.60 -7.10
C ASP A 237 10.15 4.02 -7.61
N GLY A 238 11.06 4.36 -6.72
CA GLY A 238 12.34 4.97 -7.03
C GLY A 238 12.16 6.29 -7.78
N ASP A 239 12.74 6.41 -8.98
CA ASP A 239 12.59 7.62 -9.82
C ASP A 239 11.31 7.64 -10.67
N ARG A 240 10.41 6.68 -10.48
CA ARG A 240 9.19 6.53 -11.28
C ARG A 240 7.94 6.90 -10.52
N LEU A 241 7.01 7.52 -11.22
CA LEU A 241 5.62 7.67 -10.82
C LEU A 241 4.76 6.76 -11.70
N ILE A 242 4.02 5.84 -11.08
CA ILE A 242 3.15 4.89 -11.78
C ILE A 242 1.72 5.36 -11.65
N CYS A 243 1.02 5.38 -12.77
CA CYS A 243 -0.36 5.84 -12.88
C CYS A 243 -1.15 5.02 -13.90
N THR A 244 -2.49 5.09 -13.83
CA THR A 244 -3.42 4.29 -14.62
C THR A 244 -4.32 5.18 -15.52
N PRO A 245 -3.80 5.75 -16.60
CA PRO A 245 -4.61 6.61 -17.48
C PRO A 245 -5.78 5.86 -18.13
N GLY A 246 -5.62 4.54 -18.38
CA GLY A 246 -6.67 3.72 -18.94
C GLY A 246 -6.93 4.00 -20.42
N SER A 247 -6.06 3.53 -21.30
CA SER A 247 -6.28 3.62 -22.75
C SER A 247 -5.81 2.36 -23.47
N ASN A 248 -6.19 2.22 -24.74
CA ASN A 248 -5.70 1.11 -25.57
C ASN A 248 -4.17 1.09 -25.69
N ARG A 249 -3.53 2.26 -25.61
CA ARG A 249 -2.07 2.42 -25.75
C ARG A 249 -1.35 2.55 -24.41
N GLY A 250 -2.08 2.82 -23.33
CA GLY A 250 -1.51 3.10 -22.04
C GLY A 250 -2.50 2.83 -20.90
N VAL A 251 -2.85 1.56 -20.65
CA VAL A 251 -3.68 1.23 -19.51
C VAL A 251 -2.98 1.58 -18.20
N LEU A 252 -1.66 1.39 -18.15
CA LEU A 252 -0.75 1.83 -17.10
C LEU A 252 0.38 2.63 -17.73
N ALA A 253 0.94 3.61 -17.02
CA ALA A 253 2.07 4.41 -17.45
C ALA A 253 3.08 4.59 -16.31
N ALA A 254 4.36 4.65 -16.65
CA ALA A 254 5.41 5.15 -15.77
C ALA A 254 5.94 6.49 -16.29
N LEU A 255 6.05 7.43 -15.38
CA LEU A 255 6.62 8.75 -15.62
C LEU A 255 7.91 8.90 -14.81
N ASP A 256 8.83 9.70 -15.29
CA ASP A 256 9.88 10.27 -14.45
C ASP A 256 9.21 11.19 -13.42
N LYS A 257 9.39 10.90 -12.13
CA LYS A 257 8.67 11.59 -11.05
C LYS A 257 8.97 13.08 -10.97
N LYS A 258 10.17 13.52 -11.39
CA LYS A 258 10.63 14.91 -11.30
C LYS A 258 10.17 15.77 -12.48
N THR A 259 10.04 15.18 -13.66
CA THR A 259 9.77 15.92 -14.92
C THR A 259 8.43 15.63 -15.56
N GLY A 260 7.73 14.56 -15.14
CA GLY A 260 6.52 14.08 -15.77
C GLY A 260 6.74 13.45 -17.16
N LYS A 261 8.01 13.25 -17.59
CA LYS A 261 8.31 12.60 -18.88
C LYS A 261 7.85 11.14 -18.85
N VAL A 262 7.13 10.72 -19.87
CA VAL A 262 6.71 9.32 -20.03
C VAL A 262 7.93 8.44 -20.29
N LEU A 263 8.13 7.43 -19.45
CA LEU A 263 9.18 6.43 -19.59
C LEU A 263 8.72 5.22 -20.39
N TRP A 264 7.50 4.75 -20.09
CA TRP A 264 6.81 3.70 -20.85
C TRP A 264 5.30 3.73 -20.60
N THR A 265 4.55 3.10 -21.48
CA THR A 265 3.12 2.84 -21.34
C THR A 265 2.82 1.37 -21.63
N THR A 266 1.74 0.83 -21.06
CA THR A 266 1.31 -0.57 -21.25
C THR A 266 0.16 -0.63 -22.23
N PRO A 267 0.35 -1.14 -23.46
CA PRO A 267 -0.76 -1.33 -24.40
C PRO A 267 -1.72 -2.42 -23.91
N MET A 268 -3.02 -2.14 -23.98
CA MET A 268 -4.07 -3.11 -23.68
C MET A 268 -5.36 -2.73 -24.40
N VAL A 269 -5.76 -3.50 -25.40
CA VAL A 269 -6.99 -3.24 -26.14
C VAL A 269 -8.20 -3.25 -25.21
N GLY A 270 -8.98 -2.16 -25.20
CA GLY A 270 -10.09 -1.95 -24.27
C GLY A 270 -9.68 -1.81 -22.80
N GLY A 271 -8.42 -1.47 -22.55
CA GLY A 271 -7.88 -1.22 -21.22
C GLY A 271 -8.33 0.13 -20.69
N LYS A 272 -9.50 0.19 -20.05
CA LYS A 272 -10.00 1.39 -19.35
C LYS A 272 -9.52 1.39 -17.90
N ALA A 273 -9.29 2.56 -17.32
CA ALA A 273 -8.92 2.69 -15.93
C ALA A 273 -10.00 2.11 -15.00
N GLY A 274 -9.57 1.38 -13.98
CA GLY A 274 -10.40 1.06 -12.82
C GLY A 274 -10.31 2.18 -11.78
N TYR A 275 -10.54 1.82 -10.53
CA TYR A 275 -10.49 2.76 -9.40
C TYR A 275 -9.40 2.38 -8.39
N ALA A 276 -8.77 1.21 -8.58
CA ALA A 276 -7.75 0.66 -7.70
C ALA A 276 -6.40 1.36 -7.90
N SER A 277 -5.69 1.60 -6.81
CA SER A 277 -4.30 2.06 -6.86
C SER A 277 -3.35 0.92 -7.18
N PRO A 278 -2.27 1.15 -7.95
CA PRO A 278 -1.26 0.14 -8.24
C PRO A 278 -0.43 -0.20 -6.99
N VAL A 279 -0.04 -1.47 -6.87
CA VAL A 279 0.86 -1.98 -5.83
C VAL A 279 2.00 -2.76 -6.45
N ILE A 280 3.12 -2.88 -5.72
CA ILE A 280 4.31 -3.61 -6.18
C ILE A 280 4.18 -5.08 -5.80
N SER A 281 4.55 -5.98 -6.73
CA SER A 281 4.71 -7.41 -6.49
C SER A 281 6.05 -7.89 -7.04
N LEU A 282 6.71 -8.79 -6.31
CA LEU A 282 7.90 -9.52 -6.75
C LEU A 282 7.54 -10.97 -7.13
N GLY A 283 6.26 -11.33 -7.11
CA GLY A 283 5.78 -12.68 -7.36
C GLY A 283 6.22 -13.22 -8.72
N GLY A 284 6.60 -14.50 -8.75
CA GLY A 284 7.20 -15.15 -9.91
C GLY A 284 8.62 -14.67 -10.25
N GLY A 285 9.29 -13.95 -9.32
CA GLY A 285 10.66 -13.45 -9.48
C GLY A 285 10.80 -12.27 -10.45
N VAL A 286 9.72 -11.56 -10.76
CA VAL A 286 9.73 -10.36 -11.62
C VAL A 286 9.04 -9.21 -10.90
N LYS A 287 9.75 -8.09 -10.75
CA LYS A 287 9.14 -6.87 -10.22
C LYS A 287 8.07 -6.37 -11.18
N GLN A 288 6.87 -6.25 -10.67
CA GLN A 288 5.69 -5.87 -11.45
C GLN A 288 4.76 -4.97 -10.64
N TYR A 289 3.98 -4.17 -11.33
CA TYR A 289 2.88 -3.41 -10.77
C TYR A 289 1.58 -4.18 -10.99
N VAL A 290 0.83 -4.35 -9.93
CA VAL A 290 -0.45 -5.05 -9.94
C VAL A 290 -1.55 -4.06 -9.60
N THR A 291 -2.60 -4.00 -10.42
CA THR A 291 -3.77 -3.17 -10.17
C THR A 291 -5.02 -3.79 -10.78
N MET A 292 -6.17 -3.23 -10.47
CA MET A 292 -7.44 -3.64 -11.04
C MET A 292 -7.99 -2.57 -11.99
N VAL A 293 -8.09 -2.92 -13.26
CA VAL A 293 -8.58 -2.07 -14.34
C VAL A 293 -9.95 -2.53 -14.82
N GLY A 294 -10.54 -1.88 -15.83
CA GLY A 294 -11.84 -2.27 -16.38
C GLY A 294 -11.93 -3.74 -16.81
N LYS A 295 -10.80 -4.33 -17.24
CA LYS A 295 -10.70 -5.74 -17.66
C LYS A 295 -10.21 -6.70 -16.56
N GLY A 296 -10.23 -6.31 -15.30
CA GLY A 296 -9.85 -7.13 -14.15
C GLY A 296 -8.45 -6.86 -13.64
N LEU A 297 -7.88 -7.83 -12.93
CA LEU A 297 -6.51 -7.74 -12.42
C LEU A 297 -5.50 -7.85 -13.56
N ILE A 298 -4.48 -6.99 -13.50
CA ILE A 298 -3.33 -7.03 -14.41
C ILE A 298 -2.02 -7.02 -13.63
N GLY A 299 -1.00 -7.67 -14.20
CA GLY A 299 0.39 -7.53 -13.77
C GLY A 299 1.23 -6.96 -14.91
N VAL A 300 1.95 -5.89 -14.63
CA VAL A 300 2.75 -5.14 -15.60
C VAL A 300 4.20 -5.10 -15.15
N ARG A 301 5.13 -5.50 -16.02
CA ARG A 301 6.56 -5.52 -15.69
C ARG A 301 7.09 -4.11 -15.42
N ALA A 302 7.72 -3.95 -14.26
CA ALA A 302 8.17 -2.64 -13.80
C ALA A 302 9.28 -2.02 -14.67
N SER A 303 10.10 -2.84 -15.34
CA SER A 303 11.24 -2.35 -16.11
C SER A 303 10.85 -1.59 -17.38
N ASP A 304 9.81 -2.03 -18.07
CA ASP A 304 9.48 -1.58 -19.43
C ASP A 304 7.97 -1.50 -19.76
N GLY A 305 7.10 -1.77 -18.80
CA GLY A 305 5.66 -1.67 -18.99
C GLY A 305 5.03 -2.84 -19.77
N ALA A 306 5.75 -3.94 -19.98
CA ALA A 306 5.16 -5.10 -20.65
C ALA A 306 4.04 -5.72 -19.82
N LEU A 307 2.87 -5.94 -20.43
CA LEU A 307 1.77 -6.67 -19.80
C LEU A 307 2.20 -8.14 -19.62
N LEU A 308 2.28 -8.59 -18.37
CA LEU A 308 2.69 -9.95 -18.03
C LEU A 308 1.49 -10.92 -18.03
N TRP A 309 0.39 -10.48 -17.44
CA TRP A 309 -0.84 -11.26 -17.31
C TRP A 309 -2.07 -10.39 -17.10
N ASN A 310 -3.23 -10.94 -17.43
CA ASN A 310 -4.55 -10.36 -17.13
C ASN A 310 -5.49 -11.45 -16.63
N TYR A 311 -6.19 -11.18 -15.54
CA TYR A 311 -7.21 -12.05 -14.96
C TYR A 311 -8.56 -11.32 -14.89
N PRO A 312 -9.49 -11.61 -15.83
CA PRO A 312 -10.73 -10.86 -15.98
C PRO A 312 -11.88 -11.33 -15.09
N ARG A 313 -11.78 -12.52 -14.47
CA ARG A 313 -12.92 -13.21 -13.85
C ARG A 313 -13.60 -12.45 -12.71
N ILE A 314 -12.87 -11.57 -11.99
CA ILE A 314 -13.43 -10.75 -10.92
C ILE A 314 -13.76 -9.33 -11.37
N ALA A 315 -13.60 -9.00 -12.64
CA ALA A 315 -14.02 -7.70 -13.15
C ALA A 315 -15.55 -7.59 -13.13
N ASN A 316 -16.05 -6.44 -12.73
CA ASN A 316 -17.45 -6.07 -12.92
C ASN A 316 -17.56 -4.90 -13.91
N LYS A 317 -18.77 -4.68 -14.43
CA LYS A 317 -19.03 -3.62 -15.44
C LYS A 317 -19.24 -2.24 -14.83
N THR A 318 -19.40 -2.17 -13.51
CA THR A 318 -19.77 -0.94 -12.79
C THR A 318 -18.55 -0.21 -12.26
N ALA A 319 -17.79 -0.83 -11.35
CA ALA A 319 -16.58 -0.22 -10.78
C ALA A 319 -15.68 -1.27 -10.12
N ASN A 320 -14.43 -1.34 -10.56
CA ASN A 320 -13.38 -2.18 -10.00
C ASN A 320 -12.54 -1.33 -9.04
N VAL A 321 -12.92 -1.34 -7.75
CA VAL A 321 -12.40 -0.38 -6.75
C VAL A 321 -11.28 -0.94 -5.86
N PRO A 322 -11.39 -2.15 -5.29
CA PRO A 322 -10.44 -2.60 -4.29
C PRO A 322 -9.02 -2.73 -4.79
N THR A 323 -8.08 -2.12 -4.08
CA THR A 323 -6.64 -2.32 -4.29
C THR A 323 -6.28 -3.77 -3.95
N PRO A 324 -5.52 -4.47 -4.80
CA PRO A 324 -5.13 -5.86 -4.57
C PRO A 324 -4.23 -6.02 -3.33
N ILE A 325 -4.29 -7.19 -2.68
CA ILE A 325 -3.36 -7.59 -1.63
C ILE A 325 -2.26 -8.46 -2.26
N ILE A 326 -1.02 -8.15 -1.95
CA ILE A 326 0.16 -8.94 -2.34
C ILE A 326 0.71 -9.65 -1.11
N HIS A 327 1.01 -10.95 -1.25
CA HIS A 327 1.69 -11.73 -0.22
C HIS A 327 2.62 -12.77 -0.87
N GLY A 328 3.93 -12.44 -0.93
CA GLY A 328 4.90 -13.25 -1.68
C GLY A 328 4.47 -13.43 -3.14
N ASP A 329 4.30 -14.69 -3.55
CA ASP A 329 3.80 -15.03 -4.89
C ASP A 329 2.27 -14.97 -5.04
N LEU A 330 1.54 -14.58 -3.99
CA LEU A 330 0.09 -14.56 -4.00
C LEU A 330 -0.44 -13.15 -4.29
N VAL A 331 -1.47 -13.09 -5.14
CA VAL A 331 -2.25 -11.88 -5.44
C VAL A 331 -3.70 -12.16 -5.13
N PHE A 332 -4.26 -11.45 -4.15
CA PHE A 332 -5.68 -11.50 -3.85
C PHE A 332 -6.37 -10.26 -4.38
N GLY A 333 -7.38 -10.45 -5.21
CA GLY A 333 -8.21 -9.38 -5.74
C GLY A 333 -9.68 -9.59 -5.38
N SER A 334 -10.40 -8.48 -5.26
CA SER A 334 -11.84 -8.49 -5.01
C SER A 334 -12.53 -7.38 -5.79
N SER A 335 -13.79 -7.55 -6.11
CA SER A 335 -14.65 -6.47 -6.57
C SER A 335 -16.06 -6.63 -6.04
N GLY A 336 -16.74 -5.51 -5.86
CA GLY A 336 -18.15 -5.46 -5.49
C GLY A 336 -19.07 -5.53 -6.70
N TYR A 337 -20.32 -5.12 -6.48
CA TYR A 337 -21.40 -5.10 -7.48
C TYR A 337 -21.84 -6.51 -7.93
N GLY A 338 -22.85 -6.58 -8.78
CA GLY A 338 -23.59 -7.82 -9.03
C GLY A 338 -22.84 -8.93 -9.76
N ASP A 339 -21.81 -8.60 -10.52
CA ASP A 339 -21.05 -9.52 -11.38
C ASP A 339 -19.56 -9.64 -10.98
N GLY A 340 -19.19 -9.09 -9.80
CA GLY A 340 -17.84 -9.20 -9.26
C GLY A 340 -17.58 -10.49 -8.50
N GLY A 341 -16.63 -10.42 -7.58
CA GLY A 341 -16.21 -11.54 -6.72
C GLY A 341 -14.80 -11.37 -6.20
N SER A 342 -14.22 -12.45 -5.70
CA SER A 342 -12.85 -12.46 -5.18
C SER A 342 -12.07 -13.65 -5.69
N ALA A 343 -10.77 -13.49 -5.91
CA ALA A 343 -9.90 -14.58 -6.32
C ALA A 343 -8.51 -14.47 -5.70
N LEU A 344 -7.89 -15.61 -5.47
CA LEU A 344 -6.48 -15.74 -5.15
C LEU A 344 -5.75 -16.34 -6.34
N LEU A 345 -4.73 -15.63 -6.80
CA LEU A 345 -3.82 -16.08 -7.85
C LEU A 345 -2.46 -16.41 -7.24
N ARG A 346 -1.81 -17.46 -7.73
CA ARG A 346 -0.40 -17.74 -7.47
C ARG A 346 0.40 -17.41 -8.70
N LEU A 347 1.35 -16.51 -8.55
CA LEU A 347 2.30 -16.14 -9.60
C LEU A 347 3.47 -17.13 -9.61
N SER A 348 3.97 -17.45 -10.78
CA SER A 348 5.16 -18.27 -10.97
C SER A 348 5.97 -17.85 -12.18
N LYS A 349 7.26 -18.11 -12.15
CA LYS A 349 8.18 -17.84 -13.27
C LYS A 349 7.75 -18.65 -14.51
N ALA A 350 7.65 -17.98 -15.65
CA ALA A 350 7.30 -18.61 -16.93
C ALA A 350 8.44 -18.57 -17.95
N GLY A 351 9.55 -17.89 -17.63
CA GLY A 351 10.71 -17.70 -18.49
C GLY A 351 11.55 -16.50 -17.99
N ARG A 352 12.50 -16.05 -18.79
CA ARG A 352 13.27 -14.84 -18.47
C ARG A 352 12.32 -13.63 -18.51
N ASN A 353 12.15 -12.98 -17.37
CA ASN A 353 11.29 -11.80 -17.23
C ASN A 353 9.81 -12.03 -17.60
N GLN A 354 9.32 -13.27 -17.47
CA GLN A 354 7.93 -13.64 -17.73
C GLN A 354 7.31 -14.28 -16.50
N VAL A 355 6.04 -13.98 -16.25
CA VAL A 355 5.24 -14.49 -15.15
C VAL A 355 3.97 -15.10 -15.70
N ARG A 356 3.55 -16.23 -15.16
CA ARG A 356 2.22 -16.82 -15.33
C ARG A 356 1.52 -16.86 -13.99
N PHE A 357 0.21 -16.89 -14.00
CA PHE A 357 -0.60 -17.11 -12.82
C PHE A 357 -1.31 -18.46 -12.87
N THR A 358 -1.66 -18.96 -11.70
CA THR A 358 -2.60 -20.07 -11.51
C THR A 358 -3.68 -19.59 -10.55
N GLU A 359 -4.96 -19.78 -10.90
CA GLU A 359 -6.07 -19.51 -9.99
C GLU A 359 -6.03 -20.55 -8.87
N VAL A 360 -5.83 -20.10 -7.62
CA VAL A 360 -5.91 -20.96 -6.44
C VAL A 360 -7.36 -21.22 -6.08
N TYR A 361 -8.15 -20.15 -6.07
CA TYR A 361 -9.62 -20.22 -5.93
C TYR A 361 -10.28 -18.95 -6.48
N TYR A 362 -11.56 -19.09 -6.76
CA TYR A 362 -12.49 -18.01 -7.05
C TYR A 362 -13.71 -18.09 -6.13
N LYS A 363 -14.19 -16.96 -5.67
CA LYS A 363 -15.43 -16.79 -4.89
C LYS A 363 -16.36 -15.85 -5.63
N THR A 364 -17.61 -16.23 -5.77
CA THR A 364 -18.62 -15.35 -6.34
C THR A 364 -18.87 -14.15 -5.43
N ASN A 365 -19.45 -13.10 -5.96
CA ASN A 365 -19.86 -11.92 -5.18
C ASN A 365 -20.80 -12.25 -4.01
N LYS A 366 -21.62 -13.29 -4.11
CA LYS A 366 -22.48 -13.76 -3.01
C LYS A 366 -21.67 -14.38 -1.87
N GLN A 367 -20.52 -14.97 -2.16
CA GLN A 367 -19.65 -15.62 -1.17
C GLN A 367 -18.69 -14.63 -0.54
N VAL A 368 -17.93 -13.88 -1.34
CA VAL A 368 -16.98 -12.86 -0.86
C VAL A 368 -16.87 -11.75 -1.89
N GLN A 369 -17.10 -10.53 -1.46
CA GLN A 369 -16.90 -9.32 -2.25
C GLN A 369 -16.50 -8.16 -1.35
N ASN A 370 -15.74 -7.21 -1.88
CA ASN A 370 -15.46 -5.93 -1.23
C ASN A 370 -15.91 -4.79 -2.16
N HIS A 371 -16.50 -3.74 -1.60
CA HIS A 371 -17.06 -2.63 -2.38
C HIS A 371 -16.06 -1.49 -2.57
N HIS A 372 -15.65 -0.82 -1.51
CA HIS A 372 -14.79 0.38 -1.55
C HIS A 372 -13.40 0.17 -0.95
N GLY A 373 -12.77 -0.98 -1.20
CA GLY A 373 -11.33 -1.13 -0.95
C GLY A 373 -10.89 -1.28 0.50
N GLY A 374 -11.79 -1.69 1.37
CA GLY A 374 -11.38 -1.97 2.76
C GLY A 374 -10.96 -3.42 2.97
N MET A 375 -9.73 -3.80 2.57
CA MET A 375 -9.19 -5.15 2.79
C MET A 375 -7.85 -5.08 3.48
N ILE A 376 -7.71 -5.75 4.63
CA ILE A 376 -6.47 -5.81 5.43
C ILE A 376 -6.05 -7.26 5.58
N ARG A 377 -4.77 -7.57 5.31
CA ARG A 377 -4.18 -8.87 5.57
C ARG A 377 -3.34 -8.83 6.85
N ILE A 378 -3.63 -9.70 7.80
CA ILE A 378 -2.81 -9.91 8.99
C ILE A 378 -2.53 -11.42 9.08
N GLY A 379 -1.25 -11.79 9.01
CA GLY A 379 -0.86 -13.19 8.87
C GLY A 379 -1.53 -13.83 7.65
N ASP A 380 -2.14 -14.99 7.84
CA ASP A 380 -2.87 -15.71 6.81
C ASP A 380 -4.35 -15.31 6.69
N HIS A 381 -4.78 -14.24 7.33
CA HIS A 381 -6.17 -13.82 7.34
C HIS A 381 -6.37 -12.48 6.62
N VAL A 382 -7.49 -12.38 5.90
CA VAL A 382 -7.95 -11.13 5.29
C VAL A 382 -9.24 -10.70 5.99
N TYR A 383 -9.25 -9.46 6.43
CA TYR A 383 -10.38 -8.78 7.05
C TYR A 383 -10.92 -7.73 6.09
N MET A 384 -12.24 -7.64 5.96
CA MET A 384 -12.87 -6.69 5.04
C MET A 384 -14.32 -6.38 5.44
N GLY A 385 -14.85 -5.30 4.86
CA GLY A 385 -16.28 -5.06 4.80
C GLY A 385 -16.87 -5.81 3.60
N HIS A 386 -17.73 -6.79 3.84
CA HIS A 386 -18.40 -7.61 2.83
C HIS A 386 -19.77 -7.07 2.43
N GLY A 387 -20.22 -7.45 1.24
CA GLY A 387 -21.59 -7.26 0.77
C GLY A 387 -21.83 -5.88 0.20
N HIS A 388 -21.75 -5.70 -1.12
CA HIS A 388 -21.99 -4.46 -1.87
C HIS A 388 -21.89 -3.19 -0.97
N ASN A 389 -22.98 -2.52 -0.70
CA ASN A 389 -23.04 -1.32 0.15
C ASN A 389 -23.46 -1.63 1.61
N ASN A 390 -23.05 -2.78 2.16
CA ASN A 390 -23.39 -3.17 3.54
C ASN A 390 -22.23 -3.03 4.52
N GLY A 391 -20.99 -3.27 4.05
CA GLY A 391 -19.80 -3.16 4.88
C GLY A 391 -19.73 -4.17 6.03
N PHE A 392 -20.38 -5.33 5.89
CA PHE A 392 -20.42 -6.36 6.93
C PHE A 392 -19.03 -6.91 7.25
N PRO A 393 -18.56 -6.82 8.49
CA PRO A 393 -17.28 -7.38 8.89
C PRO A 393 -17.18 -8.88 8.55
N LEU A 394 -16.06 -9.27 7.94
CA LEU A 394 -15.77 -10.63 7.54
C LEU A 394 -14.27 -10.90 7.69
N CYS A 395 -13.95 -12.09 8.17
CA CYS A 395 -12.60 -12.66 8.17
C CYS A 395 -12.56 -13.92 7.33
N MET A 396 -11.56 -14.01 6.45
CA MET A 396 -11.31 -15.21 5.67
C MET A 396 -9.85 -15.65 5.76
N HIS A 397 -9.61 -16.94 5.69
CA HIS A 397 -8.27 -17.52 5.60
C HIS A 397 -7.79 -17.41 4.15
N LEU A 398 -6.76 -16.60 3.91
CA LEU A 398 -6.26 -16.25 2.57
C LEU A 398 -5.85 -17.48 1.74
N PRO A 399 -5.04 -18.43 2.24
CA PRO A 399 -4.59 -19.56 1.42
C PRO A 399 -5.70 -20.47 0.90
N THR A 400 -6.81 -20.62 1.65
CA THR A 400 -7.91 -21.55 1.30
C THR A 400 -9.18 -20.88 0.81
N GLY A 401 -9.31 -19.56 1.03
CA GLY A 401 -10.54 -18.83 0.74
C GLY A 401 -11.72 -19.21 1.65
N ARG A 402 -11.46 -19.92 2.76
CA ARG A 402 -12.51 -20.26 3.74
C ARG A 402 -12.87 -19.04 4.57
N VAL A 403 -14.14 -18.68 4.60
CA VAL A 403 -14.63 -17.69 5.56
C VAL A 403 -14.52 -18.26 6.96
N VAL A 404 -13.82 -17.55 7.84
CA VAL A 404 -13.55 -17.98 9.23
C VAL A 404 -14.68 -17.53 10.13
N TRP A 405 -15.08 -16.24 9.99
CA TRP A 405 -16.26 -15.70 10.64
C TRP A 405 -16.88 -14.57 9.78
N GLY A 406 -18.11 -14.27 10.03
CA GLY A 406 -18.91 -13.31 9.27
C GLY A 406 -19.56 -13.91 8.01
N PRO A 407 -20.27 -13.10 7.23
CA PRO A 407 -20.50 -11.67 7.42
C PRO A 407 -21.32 -11.35 8.68
N GLU A 408 -20.80 -10.48 9.53
CA GLU A 408 -21.46 -10.05 10.76
C GLU A 408 -22.17 -8.70 10.55
N ARG A 409 -23.22 -8.45 11.33
CA ARG A 409 -23.80 -7.11 11.37
C ARG A 409 -22.82 -6.18 12.09
N GLY A 410 -22.19 -5.30 11.33
CA GLY A 410 -21.26 -4.31 11.88
C GLY A 410 -21.96 -3.22 12.70
N ALA A 411 -21.15 -2.36 13.30
CA ALA A 411 -21.63 -1.24 14.12
C ALA A 411 -22.30 -0.13 13.29
N GLY A 412 -21.92 0.00 12.02
CA GLY A 412 -22.43 1.03 11.09
C GLY A 412 -23.21 0.46 9.90
N THR A 413 -23.47 1.31 8.92
CA THR A 413 -24.16 0.97 7.67
C THR A 413 -23.46 1.60 6.47
N GLY A 414 -23.68 1.01 5.30
CA GLY A 414 -23.00 1.37 4.06
C GLY A 414 -21.62 0.72 3.95
N SER A 415 -20.88 1.10 2.94
CA SER A 415 -19.52 0.58 2.75
C SER A 415 -18.61 0.94 3.93
N ALA A 416 -17.63 0.08 4.21
CA ALA A 416 -16.72 0.26 5.32
C ALA A 416 -15.26 0.35 4.82
N ALA A 417 -14.61 1.46 5.14
CA ALA A 417 -13.17 1.62 4.97
C ALA A 417 -12.42 1.03 6.18
N LEU A 418 -11.27 0.43 5.94
CA LEU A 418 -10.49 -0.29 6.95
C LEU A 418 -9.05 0.22 7.04
N THR A 419 -8.58 0.36 8.29
CA THR A 419 -7.16 0.50 8.66
C THR A 419 -6.91 -0.39 9.87
N ALA A 420 -5.68 -0.91 10.03
CA ALA A 420 -5.30 -1.71 11.17
C ALA A 420 -4.13 -1.10 11.93
N ALA A 421 -4.11 -1.28 13.24
CA ALA A 421 -2.99 -0.96 14.13
C ALA A 421 -3.12 -1.76 15.42
N ASP A 422 -2.00 -2.13 16.04
CA ASP A 422 -1.91 -2.70 17.39
C ASP A 422 -2.95 -3.79 17.68
N GLY A 423 -3.04 -4.78 16.79
CA GLY A 423 -3.97 -5.90 16.94
C GLY A 423 -5.45 -5.57 16.74
N HIS A 424 -5.78 -4.38 16.24
CA HIS A 424 -7.14 -3.93 16.03
C HIS A 424 -7.41 -3.49 14.59
N LEU A 425 -8.68 -3.58 14.18
CA LEU A 425 -9.24 -3.10 12.94
C LEU A 425 -10.10 -1.88 13.23
N TYR A 426 -9.86 -0.80 12.52
CA TYR A 426 -10.59 0.46 12.60
C TYR A 426 -11.54 0.56 11.41
N PHE A 427 -12.78 0.13 11.61
CA PHE A 427 -13.84 0.22 10.60
C PHE A 427 -14.46 1.60 10.57
N ARG A 428 -14.48 2.23 9.43
CA ARG A 428 -15.20 3.48 9.18
C ARG A 428 -16.31 3.25 8.18
N TYR A 429 -17.55 3.35 8.65
CA TYR A 429 -18.74 3.14 7.83
C TYR A 429 -19.19 4.42 7.11
N GLU A 430 -19.89 4.24 6.00
CA GLU A 430 -20.42 5.33 5.17
C GLU A 430 -21.31 6.30 5.95
N ASN A 431 -22.03 5.82 6.96
CA ASN A 431 -22.91 6.62 7.83
C ASN A 431 -22.16 7.34 8.97
N ALA A 432 -20.83 7.50 8.84
CA ALA A 432 -19.94 8.13 9.81
C ALA A 432 -19.78 7.39 11.15
N GLU A 433 -20.21 6.15 11.26
CA GLU A 433 -19.93 5.30 12.41
C GLU A 433 -18.51 4.77 12.34
N MET A 434 -17.79 4.84 13.45
CA MET A 434 -16.48 4.22 13.66
C MET A 434 -16.63 3.02 14.58
N ALA A 435 -15.89 1.94 14.30
CA ALA A 435 -15.84 0.77 15.17
C ALA A 435 -14.38 0.28 15.33
N LEU A 436 -14.00 -0.02 16.56
CA LEU A 436 -12.78 -0.72 16.92
C LEU A 436 -13.12 -2.20 17.07
N VAL A 437 -12.47 -3.06 16.31
CA VAL A 437 -12.71 -4.50 16.29
C VAL A 437 -11.38 -5.22 16.48
N GLU A 438 -11.33 -6.25 17.32
CA GLU A 438 -10.12 -7.06 17.50
C GLU A 438 -9.77 -7.80 16.21
N ALA A 439 -8.52 -7.72 15.80
CA ALA A 439 -8.02 -8.37 14.58
C ALA A 439 -7.68 -9.85 14.86
N THR A 440 -8.70 -10.67 15.12
CA THR A 440 -8.56 -12.08 15.48
C THR A 440 -9.38 -12.99 14.56
N PRO A 441 -8.89 -14.20 14.24
CA PRO A 441 -9.70 -15.21 13.55
C PRO A 441 -10.72 -15.90 14.47
N SER A 442 -10.70 -15.64 15.78
CA SER A 442 -11.56 -16.34 16.77
C SER A 442 -13.03 -15.89 16.74
N GLY A 443 -13.36 -14.79 16.04
CA GLY A 443 -14.72 -14.26 15.93
C GLY A 443 -14.73 -12.73 15.90
N TYR A 444 -15.88 -12.15 15.60
CA TYR A 444 -16.10 -10.71 15.62
C TYR A 444 -16.19 -10.20 17.06
N GLN A 445 -15.26 -9.34 17.45
CA GLN A 445 -15.21 -8.76 18.80
C GLN A 445 -15.14 -7.23 18.73
N LEU A 446 -16.26 -6.59 18.97
CA LEU A 446 -16.36 -5.12 19.02
C LEU A 446 -15.74 -4.61 20.34
N LYS A 447 -14.76 -3.71 20.25
CA LYS A 447 -14.05 -3.10 21.40
C LYS A 447 -14.48 -1.66 21.67
N GLY A 448 -15.27 -1.07 20.79
CA GLY A 448 -15.84 0.25 20.97
C GLY A 448 -16.40 0.81 19.67
N ARG A 449 -17.29 1.79 19.78
CA ARG A 449 -17.83 2.52 18.64
C ARG A 449 -18.14 3.96 19.02
N PHE A 450 -18.11 4.84 18.02
CA PHE A 450 -18.61 6.19 18.15
C PHE A 450 -19.03 6.74 16.78
N LYS A 451 -19.82 7.79 16.77
CA LYS A 451 -20.25 8.45 15.55
C LYS A 451 -19.57 9.81 15.40
N ILE A 452 -18.90 10.01 14.26
CA ILE A 452 -18.39 11.34 13.89
C ILE A 452 -19.59 12.23 13.63
N LYS A 453 -19.56 13.46 14.10
CA LYS A 453 -20.58 14.46 13.79
C LYS A 453 -20.45 14.92 12.34
N SER A 454 -20.72 14.00 11.41
CA SER A 454 -20.75 14.32 9.98
C SER A 454 -21.93 15.22 9.65
N ARG A 455 -21.71 16.22 8.83
CA ARG A 455 -22.75 17.18 8.49
C ARG A 455 -23.33 17.01 7.10
N ASN A 456 -22.55 16.52 6.12
CA ASN A 456 -23.00 16.55 4.73
C ASN A 456 -22.31 15.49 3.87
N GLY A 457 -22.88 14.31 3.76
CA GLY A 457 -22.45 13.35 2.75
C GLY A 457 -21.93 12.02 3.30
N LYS A 458 -21.24 11.29 2.46
CA LYS A 458 -20.76 9.93 2.72
C LYS A 458 -19.33 9.96 3.28
N SER A 459 -19.09 9.17 4.32
CA SER A 459 -17.79 9.05 4.99
C SER A 459 -16.97 7.92 4.36
N TRP A 460 -16.32 8.19 3.21
CA TRP A 460 -15.55 7.19 2.46
C TRP A 460 -14.04 7.27 2.62
N ALA A 461 -13.51 8.42 3.08
CA ALA A 461 -12.06 8.56 3.31
C ALA A 461 -11.58 7.52 4.34
N HIS A 462 -10.47 6.83 4.04
CA HIS A 462 -9.93 5.82 4.95
C HIS A 462 -9.34 6.47 6.21
N PRO A 463 -9.48 5.84 7.39
CA PRO A 463 -8.79 6.26 8.60
C PRO A 463 -7.28 6.25 8.44
N VAL A 464 -6.58 7.17 9.09
CA VAL A 464 -5.12 7.16 9.19
C VAL A 464 -4.74 7.12 10.66
N ILE A 465 -3.76 6.28 11.00
CA ILE A 465 -3.27 6.10 12.38
C ILE A 465 -1.77 6.37 12.37
N LEU A 466 -1.38 7.40 13.11
CA LEU A 466 0.00 7.85 13.19
C LEU A 466 0.25 8.63 14.49
N GLN A 467 1.39 8.37 15.16
CA GLN A 467 1.83 9.06 16.37
C GLN A 467 0.77 9.06 17.47
N GLY A 468 0.22 7.85 17.77
CA GLY A 468 -0.79 7.66 18.82
C GLY A 468 -2.14 8.35 18.54
N LYS A 469 -2.36 8.79 17.30
CA LYS A 469 -3.56 9.54 16.90
C LYS A 469 -4.30 8.87 15.75
N LEU A 470 -5.63 9.02 15.75
CA LEU A 470 -6.53 8.61 14.69
C LEU A 470 -7.04 9.86 13.96
N TYR A 471 -6.75 9.94 12.68
CA TYR A 471 -7.18 11.04 11.80
C TYR A 471 -8.34 10.59 10.92
N LEU A 472 -9.43 11.33 10.97
CA LEU A 472 -10.66 11.04 10.23
C LEU A 472 -11.10 12.27 9.45
N ARG A 473 -10.90 12.24 8.14
CA ARG A 473 -11.44 13.27 7.26
C ARG A 473 -12.89 12.97 6.92
N ASP A 474 -13.76 13.94 7.09
CA ASP A 474 -15.16 13.86 6.73
C ASP A 474 -15.60 15.10 5.92
N GLN A 475 -15.59 14.96 4.59
CA GLN A 475 -15.85 16.05 3.64
C GLN A 475 -14.88 17.22 3.88
N ASP A 476 -15.38 18.39 4.29
CA ASP A 476 -14.62 19.61 4.55
C ASP A 476 -13.93 19.62 5.92
N GLU A 477 -14.18 18.63 6.76
CA GLU A 477 -13.68 18.58 8.14
C GLU A 477 -12.61 17.48 8.30
N LEU A 478 -11.64 17.75 9.18
CA LEU A 478 -10.68 16.78 9.65
C LEU A 478 -10.69 16.74 11.18
N HIS A 479 -10.81 15.54 11.74
CA HIS A 479 -10.82 15.27 13.17
C HIS A 479 -9.60 14.43 13.54
N CYS A 480 -8.90 14.85 14.57
CA CYS A 480 -7.79 14.14 15.19
C CYS A 480 -8.18 13.68 16.60
N TYR A 481 -8.10 12.38 16.85
CA TYR A 481 -8.43 11.77 18.14
C TYR A 481 -7.15 11.19 18.76
N ARG A 482 -7.02 11.29 20.10
CA ARG A 482 -5.96 10.62 20.85
C ARG A 482 -6.38 9.17 21.10
N ILE A 483 -5.56 8.22 20.66
CA ILE A 483 -5.79 6.80 20.81
C ILE A 483 -4.62 6.07 21.48
N GLU A 484 -3.61 6.79 21.93
CA GLU A 484 -2.54 6.29 22.79
C GLU A 484 -3.06 5.96 24.20
N GLN A 485 -2.48 4.93 24.87
CA GLN A 485 -2.77 4.56 26.24
C GLN A 485 -2.15 5.51 27.25
#